data_1ffbe0437bff81b2c6027fb44eb0bd5d
#
_entry.id   1ffbe0437bff81b2c6027fb44eb0bd5d
#
_cell.length_a   1.000
_cell.length_b   1.000
_cell.length_c   1.000
_cell.angle_alpha   90.00
_cell.angle_beta   90.00
_cell.angle_gamma   90.00
#
_symmetry.space_group_name_H-M   'P 1'
#
loop_
_entity.id
_entity.type
_entity.pdbx_description
1 polymer ?
#
loop_
_entity_poly.entity_id
_entity_poly.type
_entity_poly.pdbx_seq_one_letter_code
_entity_poly.pdbx_strand_id
1 'polypeptide(L)'
;LVSEAAGIIERINWKLKESGVEQVIMACPNCYYFLKGRLDAEIISVYEKMAELKIGNIYQKDRIPMYYPCPDRKDRKFEYDMKPFLVGKVEDAFRDVQCCGLGGCAAGKEADVAQALTDRVKASREPELYTYCASCICSFRRRGYEDAKHLLPLIMGIDEKVPLGK
;
A
#
# COMPACT_ATOMS: atom_id res chain seq x y z
N LEU A 1 -3.18 -12.31 -21.80
CA LEU A 1 -2.94 -11.72 -20.44
C LEU A 1 -3.18 -12.72 -19.30
N VAL A 2 -4.29 -13.50 -19.31
CA VAL A 2 -4.56 -14.49 -18.24
C VAL A 2 -3.55 -15.65 -18.30
N SER A 3 -3.24 -16.15 -19.47
CA SER A 3 -2.24 -17.22 -19.69
C SER A 3 -0.81 -16.78 -19.33
N GLU A 4 -0.46 -15.53 -19.63
CA GLU A 4 0.85 -14.96 -19.27
C GLU A 4 1.01 -14.82 -17.77
N ALA A 5 -0.04 -14.33 -17.06
CA ALA A 5 -0.03 -14.22 -15.62
C ALA A 5 0.07 -15.60 -14.94
N ALA A 6 -0.63 -16.62 -15.46
CA ALA A 6 -0.51 -17.99 -14.98
C ALA A 6 0.92 -18.53 -15.11
N GLY A 7 1.53 -18.37 -16.27
CA GLY A 7 2.92 -18.81 -16.48
C GLY A 7 3.94 -18.07 -15.60
N ILE A 8 3.68 -16.82 -15.21
CA ILE A 8 4.52 -16.09 -14.26
C ILE A 8 4.36 -16.70 -12.86
N ILE A 9 3.13 -16.98 -12.42
CA ILE A 9 2.84 -17.59 -11.11
C ILE A 9 3.48 -18.98 -11.01
N GLU A 10 3.38 -19.81 -12.04
CA GLU A 10 4.04 -21.12 -12.08
C GLU A 10 5.55 -21.01 -11.91
N ARG A 11 6.19 -20.06 -12.59
CA ARG A 11 7.64 -19.81 -12.43
C ARG A 11 8.00 -19.34 -11.03
N ILE A 12 7.16 -18.51 -10.41
CA ILE A 12 7.38 -18.07 -9.03
C ILE A 12 7.29 -19.27 -8.10
N ASN A 13 6.25 -20.11 -8.21
CA ASN A 13 6.06 -21.30 -7.38
C ASN A 13 7.22 -22.29 -7.55
N TRP A 14 7.68 -22.49 -8.77
CA TRP A 14 8.86 -23.33 -9.01
C TRP A 14 10.11 -22.79 -8.28
N LYS A 15 10.35 -21.46 -8.35
CA LYS A 15 11.48 -20.83 -7.65
C LYS A 15 11.35 -20.91 -6.14
N LEU A 16 10.18 -20.69 -5.57
CA LEU A 16 9.93 -20.79 -4.13
C LEU A 16 10.23 -22.21 -3.66
N LYS A 17 9.75 -23.21 -4.38
CA LYS A 17 10.01 -24.63 -4.07
C LYS A 17 11.49 -25.00 -4.18
N GLU A 18 12.17 -24.58 -5.26
CA GLU A 18 13.61 -24.80 -5.45
C GLU A 18 14.45 -24.18 -4.32
N SER A 19 14.02 -23.01 -3.81
CA SER A 19 14.73 -22.28 -2.75
C SER A 19 14.32 -22.69 -1.33
N GLY A 20 13.35 -23.59 -1.18
CA GLY A 20 12.84 -24.00 0.13
C GLY A 20 12.13 -22.86 0.90
N VAL A 21 11.59 -21.88 0.18
CA VAL A 21 10.89 -20.73 0.79
C VAL A 21 9.46 -21.12 1.13
N GLU A 22 9.14 -21.13 2.41
CA GLU A 22 7.80 -21.46 2.92
C GLU A 22 6.92 -20.22 3.15
N GLN A 23 7.53 -19.03 3.32
CA GLN A 23 6.81 -17.79 3.63
C GLN A 23 7.30 -16.62 2.79
N VAL A 24 6.36 -15.84 2.25
CA VAL A 24 6.63 -14.62 1.44
C VAL A 24 6.03 -13.41 2.12
N ILE A 25 6.87 -12.42 2.41
CA ILE A 25 6.49 -11.18 3.08
C ILE A 25 6.10 -10.13 2.04
N MET A 26 4.91 -9.57 2.15
CA MET A 26 4.37 -8.58 1.22
C MET A 26 4.26 -7.19 1.87
N ALA A 27 4.98 -6.21 1.32
CA ALA A 27 4.82 -4.79 1.69
C ALA A 27 3.73 -4.09 0.85
N CYS A 28 3.36 -4.67 -0.28
CA CYS A 28 2.40 -4.10 -1.23
C CYS A 28 1.04 -4.81 -1.11
N PRO A 29 -0.06 -4.10 -0.78
CA PRO A 29 -1.37 -4.71 -0.69
C PRO A 29 -1.87 -5.28 -2.03
N ASN A 30 -1.53 -4.66 -3.17
CA ASN A 30 -1.87 -5.21 -4.48
C ASN A 30 -1.22 -6.59 -4.71
N CYS A 31 0.07 -6.72 -4.38
CA CYS A 31 0.79 -7.99 -4.49
C CYS A 31 0.20 -9.04 -3.55
N TYR A 32 -0.08 -8.66 -2.29
CA TYR A 32 -0.69 -9.53 -1.32
C TYR A 32 -2.00 -10.15 -1.82
N TYR A 33 -2.96 -9.32 -2.21
CA TYR A 33 -4.28 -9.79 -2.64
C TYR A 33 -4.24 -10.49 -4.00
N PHE A 34 -3.35 -10.08 -4.90
CA PHE A 34 -3.20 -10.75 -6.19
C PHE A 34 -2.58 -12.14 -6.06
N LEU A 35 -1.59 -12.32 -5.19
CA LEU A 35 -0.82 -13.55 -5.08
C LEU A 35 -1.38 -14.51 -4.03
N LYS A 36 -2.17 -14.03 -3.08
CA LYS A 36 -2.79 -14.86 -2.03
C LYS A 36 -3.64 -15.97 -2.65
N GLY A 37 -3.36 -17.20 -2.25
CA GLY A 37 -4.01 -18.41 -2.78
C GLY A 37 -3.56 -18.81 -4.19
N ARG A 38 -2.50 -18.15 -4.73
CA ARG A 38 -1.90 -18.51 -6.02
C ARG A 38 -0.45 -18.97 -5.87
N LEU A 39 0.20 -18.62 -4.77
CA LEU A 39 1.52 -19.12 -4.44
C LEU A 39 1.43 -20.34 -3.52
N ASP A 40 2.37 -21.26 -3.68
CA ASP A 40 2.52 -22.48 -2.88
C ASP A 40 3.23 -22.20 -1.53
N ALA A 41 3.47 -20.93 -1.21
CA ALA A 41 4.04 -20.46 0.04
C ALA A 41 3.00 -19.63 0.82
N GLU A 42 3.14 -19.57 2.14
CA GLU A 42 2.36 -18.68 2.97
C GLU A 42 2.64 -17.21 2.62
N ILE A 43 1.60 -16.41 2.45
CA ILE A 43 1.73 -14.96 2.22
C ILE A 43 1.27 -14.20 3.45
N ILE A 44 2.18 -13.40 4.02
CA ILE A 44 1.89 -12.53 5.15
C ILE A 44 2.22 -11.08 4.81
N SER A 45 1.63 -10.13 5.55
CA SER A 45 1.99 -8.73 5.40
C SER A 45 3.34 -8.44 6.09
N VAL A 46 4.02 -7.41 5.62
CA VAL A 46 5.26 -6.95 6.29
C VAL A 46 5.00 -6.53 7.74
N TYR A 47 3.84 -5.97 8.02
CA TYR A 47 3.45 -5.53 9.37
C TYR A 47 3.20 -6.71 10.31
N GLU A 48 2.56 -7.76 9.82
CA GLU A 48 2.38 -9.01 10.55
C GLU A 48 3.74 -9.62 10.93
N LYS A 49 4.67 -9.71 9.96
CA LYS A 49 6.03 -10.19 10.24
C LYS A 49 6.79 -9.29 11.21
N MET A 50 6.67 -7.98 11.08
CA MET A 50 7.29 -7.04 12.01
C MET A 50 6.77 -7.23 13.45
N ALA A 51 5.47 -7.46 13.62
CA ALA A 51 4.87 -7.74 14.93
C ALA A 51 5.38 -9.07 15.52
N GLU A 52 5.45 -10.13 14.71
CA GLU A 52 6.04 -11.42 15.13
C GLU A 52 7.50 -11.28 15.61
N LEU A 53 8.31 -10.53 14.87
CA LEU A 53 9.72 -10.31 15.18
C LEU A 53 9.95 -9.24 16.24
N LYS A 54 8.91 -8.54 16.68
CA LYS A 54 8.97 -7.41 17.63
C LYS A 54 9.92 -6.30 17.16
N ILE A 55 9.90 -6.00 15.87
CA ILE A 55 10.68 -4.94 15.23
C ILE A 55 9.76 -3.82 14.75
N GLY A 56 10.29 -2.61 14.65
CA GLY A 56 9.53 -1.40 14.27
C GLY A 56 9.29 -0.48 15.45
N ASN A 57 9.01 0.78 15.15
CA ASN A 57 8.76 1.83 16.12
C ASN A 57 7.26 2.12 16.21
N ILE A 58 6.84 2.62 17.35
CA ILE A 58 5.48 3.17 17.51
C ILE A 58 5.45 4.53 16.83
N TYR A 59 4.58 4.68 15.85
CA TYR A 59 4.26 5.96 15.25
C TYR A 59 3.09 6.58 16.02
N GLN A 60 3.40 7.66 16.76
CA GLN A 60 2.43 8.35 17.59
C GLN A 60 1.98 9.66 16.93
N LYS A 61 0.68 9.81 16.76
CA LYS A 61 0.06 11.02 16.25
C LYS A 61 -1.42 11.07 16.68
N ASP A 62 -1.90 12.22 17.11
CA ASP A 62 -3.28 12.37 17.62
C ASP A 62 -4.33 11.93 16.60
N ARG A 63 -4.11 12.28 15.32
CA ARG A 63 -5.01 11.95 14.22
C ARG A 63 -4.21 11.51 13.01
N ILE A 64 -4.58 10.37 12.42
CA ILE A 64 -3.97 9.77 11.24
C ILE A 64 -5.03 9.71 10.13
N PRO A 65 -5.12 10.73 9.25
CA PRO A 65 -6.06 10.71 8.12
C PRO A 65 -5.61 9.69 7.08
N MET A 66 -6.28 8.53 7.09
CA MET A 66 -5.94 7.37 6.28
C MET A 66 -6.64 7.35 4.94
N TYR A 67 -5.87 7.09 3.90
CA TYR A 67 -6.37 6.65 2.60
C TYR A 67 -6.16 5.15 2.44
N TYR A 68 -7.24 4.41 2.32
CA TYR A 68 -7.20 2.96 2.16
C TYR A 68 -6.97 2.57 0.70
N PRO A 69 -5.90 1.82 0.39
CA PRO A 69 -5.66 1.27 -0.94
C PRO A 69 -6.82 0.39 -1.41
N CYS A 70 -7.17 0.48 -2.69
CA CYS A 70 -8.34 -0.20 -3.25
C CYS A 70 -8.40 -1.72 -2.97
N PRO A 71 -7.32 -2.51 -3.00
CA PRO A 71 -7.41 -3.95 -2.75
C PRO A 71 -7.67 -4.30 -1.27
N ASP A 72 -7.26 -3.43 -0.33
CA ASP A 72 -7.39 -3.67 1.12
C ASP A 72 -8.56 -2.89 1.77
N ARG A 73 -9.25 -2.09 0.99
CA ARG A 73 -10.31 -1.18 1.48
C ARG A 73 -11.43 -1.89 2.23
N LYS A 74 -11.81 -3.07 1.78
CA LYS A 74 -12.89 -3.86 2.37
C LYS A 74 -12.41 -4.60 3.61
N ASP A 75 -11.33 -5.35 3.49
CA ASP A 75 -10.88 -6.29 4.50
C ASP A 75 -10.00 -5.62 5.57
N ARG A 76 -9.32 -4.53 5.20
CA ARG A 76 -8.43 -3.74 6.08
C ARG A 76 -7.38 -4.59 6.81
N LYS A 77 -6.92 -5.65 6.15
CA LYS A 77 -5.94 -6.59 6.72
C LYS A 77 -4.66 -5.87 7.12
N PHE A 78 -4.14 -5.01 6.22
CA PHE A 78 -2.91 -4.27 6.49
C PHE A 78 -3.08 -3.25 7.62
N GLU A 79 -4.23 -2.57 7.70
CA GLU A 79 -4.53 -1.70 8.85
C GLU A 79 -4.56 -2.51 10.14
N TYR A 80 -5.22 -3.67 10.13
CA TYR A 80 -5.28 -4.54 11.30
C TYR A 80 -3.89 -4.95 11.77
N ASP A 81 -3.02 -5.36 10.85
CA ASP A 81 -1.65 -5.78 11.15
C ASP A 81 -0.77 -4.62 11.65
N MET A 82 -1.05 -3.38 11.22
CA MET A 82 -0.35 -2.18 11.66
C MET A 82 -0.78 -1.67 13.03
N LYS A 83 -1.91 -2.09 13.57
CA LYS A 83 -2.43 -1.58 14.86
C LYS A 83 -1.39 -1.55 16.00
N PRO A 84 -0.51 -2.56 16.15
CA PRO A 84 0.50 -2.54 17.20
C PRO A 84 1.51 -1.38 17.10
N PHE A 85 1.64 -0.80 15.91
CA PHE A 85 2.62 0.26 15.62
C PHE A 85 2.01 1.67 15.57
N LEU A 86 0.69 1.80 15.69
CA LEU A 86 0.01 3.09 15.57
C LEU A 86 -0.63 3.49 16.89
N VAL A 87 -0.29 4.69 17.38
CA VAL A 87 -0.93 5.32 18.53
C VAL A 87 -1.60 6.61 18.09
N GLY A 88 -2.92 6.67 18.26
CA GLY A 88 -3.76 7.79 17.88
C GLY A 88 -5.02 7.35 17.12
N LYS A 89 -5.80 8.32 16.67
CA LYS A 89 -7.07 8.06 15.99
C LYS A 89 -6.83 7.89 14.49
N VAL A 90 -6.95 6.66 13.98
CA VAL A 90 -6.98 6.39 12.53
C VAL A 90 -8.38 6.73 12.00
N GLU A 91 -8.45 7.60 11.00
CA GLU A 91 -9.70 8.05 10.39
C GLU A 91 -9.70 7.77 8.88
N ASP A 92 -10.81 7.23 8.38
CA ASP A 92 -11.07 7.08 6.93
C ASP A 92 -11.44 8.45 6.34
N ALA A 93 -10.44 9.31 6.19
CA ALA A 93 -10.62 10.70 5.79
C ALA A 93 -10.92 10.87 4.28
N PHE A 94 -10.65 9.83 3.49
CA PHE A 94 -10.73 9.89 2.02
C PHE A 94 -11.68 8.82 1.45
N ARG A 95 -12.74 8.48 2.19
CA ARG A 95 -13.72 7.43 1.81
C ARG A 95 -14.34 7.64 0.43
N ASP A 96 -14.50 8.90 0.02
CA ASP A 96 -15.10 9.27 -1.26
C ASP A 96 -14.13 9.15 -2.46
N VAL A 97 -12.85 8.87 -2.19
CA VAL A 97 -11.83 8.67 -3.22
C VAL A 97 -11.51 7.18 -3.33
N GLN A 98 -12.20 6.51 -4.24
CA GLN A 98 -12.16 5.04 -4.37
C GLN A 98 -10.86 4.51 -5.01
N CYS A 99 -10.13 5.33 -5.75
CA CYS A 99 -8.92 4.94 -6.47
C CYS A 99 -7.90 6.08 -6.46
N CYS A 100 -6.61 5.72 -6.41
CA CYS A 100 -5.52 6.70 -6.58
C CYS A 100 -5.24 7.03 -8.06
N GLY A 101 -5.91 6.40 -9.00
CA GLY A 101 -5.77 6.65 -10.43
C GLY A 101 -4.51 6.03 -11.08
N LEU A 102 -3.76 5.15 -10.40
CA LEU A 102 -2.58 4.51 -11.00
C LEU A 102 -2.88 3.13 -11.59
N GLY A 103 -3.77 2.36 -10.94
CA GLY A 103 -4.11 1.01 -11.37
C GLY A 103 -4.83 0.94 -12.71
N GLY A 104 -4.74 -0.22 -13.40
CA GLY A 104 -5.44 -0.45 -14.66
C GLY A 104 -5.01 0.46 -15.82
N CYS A 105 -3.82 1.04 -15.76
CA CYS A 105 -3.31 2.00 -16.75
C CYS A 105 -4.13 3.32 -16.80
N ALA A 106 -4.97 3.62 -15.81
CA ALA A 106 -5.78 4.83 -15.78
C ALA A 106 -4.91 6.10 -15.92
N ALA A 107 -3.75 6.12 -15.27
CA ALA A 107 -2.82 7.26 -15.37
C ALA A 107 -2.37 7.59 -16.80
N GLY A 108 -2.29 6.59 -17.68
CA GLY A 108 -1.85 6.76 -19.06
C GLY A 108 -2.99 6.86 -20.07
N LYS A 109 -4.13 6.23 -19.79
CA LYS A 109 -5.26 6.18 -20.73
C LYS A 109 -6.36 7.19 -20.41
N GLU A 110 -6.53 7.50 -19.11
CA GLU A 110 -7.60 8.35 -18.57
C GLU A 110 -6.96 9.34 -17.57
N ALA A 111 -6.01 10.13 -18.06
CA ALA A 111 -5.19 11.03 -17.21
C ALA A 111 -6.04 12.08 -16.49
N ASP A 112 -7.10 12.57 -17.12
CA ASP A 112 -8.10 13.49 -16.57
C ASP A 112 -8.88 12.88 -15.41
N VAL A 113 -9.31 11.62 -15.54
CA VAL A 113 -9.96 10.87 -14.44
C VAL A 113 -9.00 10.68 -13.28
N ALA A 114 -7.74 10.29 -13.56
CA ALA A 114 -6.73 10.12 -12.53
C ALA A 114 -6.41 11.45 -11.82
N GLN A 115 -6.40 12.58 -12.55
CA GLN A 115 -6.24 13.91 -11.98
C GLN A 115 -7.44 14.28 -11.10
N ALA A 116 -8.66 14.08 -11.59
CA ALA A 116 -9.89 14.37 -10.84
C ALA A 116 -9.97 13.63 -9.50
N LEU A 117 -9.45 12.39 -9.43
CA LEU A 117 -9.36 11.64 -8.16
C LEU A 117 -8.40 12.31 -7.16
N THR A 118 -7.27 12.82 -7.63
CA THR A 118 -6.33 13.57 -6.79
C THR A 118 -6.90 14.91 -6.36
N ASP A 119 -7.62 15.59 -7.24
CA ASP A 119 -8.28 16.86 -6.92
C ASP A 119 -9.37 16.70 -5.84
N ARG A 120 -10.05 15.57 -5.81
CA ARG A 120 -10.95 15.21 -4.68
C ARG A 120 -10.20 15.05 -3.36
N VAL A 121 -8.99 14.45 -3.39
CA VAL A 121 -8.14 14.39 -2.20
C VAL A 121 -7.78 15.80 -1.73
N LYS A 122 -7.37 16.68 -2.64
CA LYS A 122 -7.07 18.09 -2.32
C LYS A 122 -8.30 18.83 -1.79
N ALA A 123 -9.47 18.56 -2.35
CA ALA A 123 -10.72 19.18 -1.93
C ALA A 123 -11.17 18.79 -0.51
N SER A 124 -10.66 17.69 0.04
CA SER A 124 -10.91 17.30 1.44
C SER A 124 -10.28 18.29 2.43
N ARG A 125 -9.33 19.12 1.99
CA ARG A 125 -8.54 20.07 2.79
C ARG A 125 -7.76 19.42 3.94
N GLU A 126 -7.57 18.10 3.88
CA GLU A 126 -6.68 17.43 4.81
C GLU A 126 -5.23 17.88 4.55
N PRO A 127 -4.50 18.30 5.59
CA PRO A 127 -3.13 18.80 5.42
C PRO A 127 -2.16 17.68 5.01
N GLU A 128 -2.50 16.43 5.29
CA GLU A 128 -1.67 15.26 5.00
C GLU A 128 -2.52 14.01 4.79
N LEU A 129 -1.96 13.03 4.11
CA LEU A 129 -2.57 11.74 3.82
C LEU A 129 -1.61 10.63 4.20
N TYR A 130 -2.08 9.66 4.95
CA TYR A 130 -1.34 8.43 5.25
C TYR A 130 -1.91 7.26 4.45
N THR A 131 -1.02 6.44 3.93
CA THR A 131 -1.39 5.18 3.29
C THR A 131 -0.23 4.18 3.40
N TYR A 132 -0.48 2.94 3.07
CA TYR A 132 0.49 1.85 3.07
C TYR A 132 0.68 1.23 1.68
N CYS A 133 0.43 1.99 0.64
CA CYS A 133 0.63 1.58 -0.74
C CYS A 133 1.52 2.58 -1.48
N ALA A 134 2.72 2.16 -1.86
CA ALA A 134 3.68 2.99 -2.57
C ALA A 134 3.12 3.54 -3.90
N SER A 135 2.30 2.76 -4.61
CA SER A 135 1.63 3.21 -5.82
C SER A 135 0.68 4.38 -5.56
N CYS A 136 -0.04 4.36 -4.43
CA CYS A 136 -0.94 5.47 -4.06
C CYS A 136 -0.15 6.73 -3.73
N ILE A 137 0.94 6.61 -2.95
CA ILE A 137 1.84 7.73 -2.65
C ILE A 137 2.37 8.36 -3.94
N CYS A 138 2.95 7.53 -4.81
CA CYS A 138 3.51 7.99 -6.08
C CYS A 138 2.45 8.70 -6.94
N SER A 139 1.25 8.16 -6.99
CA SER A 139 0.14 8.72 -7.76
C SER A 139 -0.28 10.11 -7.26
N PHE A 140 -0.48 10.27 -5.95
CA PHE A 140 -0.90 11.54 -5.37
C PHE A 140 0.20 12.59 -5.41
N ARG A 141 1.44 12.26 -5.05
CA ARG A 141 2.57 13.20 -5.08
C ARG A 141 2.83 13.72 -6.50
N ARG A 142 2.85 12.85 -7.52
CA ARG A 142 3.05 13.25 -8.92
C ARG A 142 1.96 14.19 -9.45
N ARG A 143 0.77 14.20 -8.84
CA ARG A 143 -0.35 15.09 -9.21
C ARG A 143 -0.51 16.26 -8.25
N GLY A 144 0.54 16.57 -7.47
CA GLY A 144 0.63 17.76 -6.64
C GLY A 144 -0.07 17.68 -5.29
N TYR A 145 -0.21 16.47 -4.72
CA TYR A 145 -0.50 16.28 -3.30
C TYR A 145 0.76 15.74 -2.62
N GLU A 146 1.66 16.65 -2.23
CA GLU A 146 3.00 16.30 -1.76
C GLU A 146 3.02 15.66 -0.37
N ASP A 147 2.06 16.03 0.50
CA ASP A 147 1.97 15.54 1.88
C ASP A 147 1.32 14.16 2.02
N ALA A 148 1.45 13.32 0.99
CA ALA A 148 1.13 11.91 1.07
C ALA A 148 2.30 11.13 1.70
N LYS A 149 2.06 10.41 2.80
CA LYS A 149 3.08 9.71 3.60
C LYS A 149 2.84 8.20 3.63
N HIS A 150 3.91 7.44 3.45
CA HIS A 150 3.85 5.98 3.56
C HIS A 150 4.10 5.54 5.00
N LEU A 151 3.22 4.72 5.56
CA LEU A 151 3.34 4.31 6.97
C LEU A 151 4.54 3.42 7.25
N LEU A 152 4.93 2.54 6.32
CA LEU A 152 6.04 1.62 6.57
C LEU A 152 7.37 2.30 6.92
N PRO A 153 7.87 3.30 6.16
CA PRO A 153 9.07 4.04 6.55
C PRO A 153 8.95 4.70 7.92
N LEU A 154 7.80 5.28 8.24
CA LEU A 154 7.56 5.93 9.54
C LEU A 154 7.64 4.93 10.69
N ILE A 155 7.03 3.75 10.54
CA ILE A 155 7.10 2.67 11.52
C ILE A 155 8.53 2.11 11.62
N MET A 156 9.28 2.11 10.54
CA MET A 156 10.70 1.69 10.55
C MET A 156 11.64 2.77 11.08
N GLY A 157 11.15 3.99 11.34
CA GLY A 157 11.99 5.12 11.77
C GLY A 157 12.90 5.64 10.66
N ILE A 158 12.51 5.44 9.41
CA ILE A 158 13.25 5.89 8.23
C ILE A 158 12.66 7.22 7.76
N ASP A 159 13.52 8.23 7.64
CA ASP A 159 13.11 9.53 7.09
C ASP A 159 12.87 9.39 5.57
N GLU A 160 11.64 9.65 5.16
CA GLU A 160 11.20 9.44 3.76
C GLU A 160 11.68 10.59 2.85
N LYS A 161 12.99 10.69 2.68
CA LYS A 161 13.64 11.61 1.72
C LYS A 161 13.87 10.95 0.36
N VAL A 162 12.87 10.25 -0.18
CA VAL A 162 13.00 9.72 -1.54
C VAL A 162 12.55 10.82 -2.53
N PRO A 163 13.46 11.44 -3.27
CA PRO A 163 13.06 12.30 -4.38
C PRO A 163 12.36 11.39 -5.40
N LEU A 164 11.09 11.64 -5.63
CA LEU A 164 10.41 11.05 -6.78
C LEU A 164 11.18 11.53 -8.02
N GLY A 165 11.91 10.62 -8.68
CA GLY A 165 12.60 10.93 -9.91
C GLY A 165 11.67 11.67 -10.88
N LYS A 166 12.21 12.72 -11.50
CA LYS A 166 11.55 13.52 -12.53
C LYS A 166 11.21 12.66 -13.75
#